data_f104350a0b760609190f77fed755f33a
#
_entry.id   f104350a0b760609190f77fed755f33a
#
_cell.length_a   1.000
_cell.length_b   1.000
_cell.length_c   1.000
_cell.angle_alpha   90.00
_cell.angle_beta   90.00
_cell.angle_gamma   90.00
#
_symmetry.space_group_name_H-M   'P 1'
#
loop_
_entity.id
_entity.type
_entity.pdbx_description
1 polymer ?
#
loop_
_entity_poly.entity_id
_entity_poly.type
_entity_poly.pdbx_seq_one_letter_code
_entity_poly.pdbx_strand_id
1 'polypeptide(L)'
;MGVRKHNRAEKIKEAKKTKYYAVLKNCPTSPRKMRLVADLIRGNEVKRALDVLKFSPKEASNRMEKLVLSAISNWQIKNEGVRMEEANLFIKEVFVDSARQLKRLRPAPQGRAHRIRKRSNHVTVILESKQTLE
;
A
#
# COMPACT_ATOMS: atom_id res chain seq x y z
N MET A 1 -7.37 -14.23 29.51
CA MET A 1 -6.89 -12.94 28.93
C MET A 1 -7.54 -11.78 29.68
N GLY A 2 -6.78 -10.71 30.03
CA GLY A 2 -7.36 -9.58 30.76
C GLY A 2 -8.36 -8.79 29.89
N VAL A 3 -9.47 -8.37 30.46
CA VAL A 3 -10.58 -7.62 29.84
C VAL A 3 -10.07 -6.42 29.02
N ARG A 4 -9.04 -5.73 29.49
CA ARG A 4 -8.42 -4.57 28.81
C ARG A 4 -7.84 -4.94 27.42
N LYS A 5 -7.19 -6.11 27.28
CA LYS A 5 -6.65 -6.60 25.99
C LYS A 5 -7.78 -7.00 25.04
N HIS A 6 -8.82 -7.63 25.56
CA HIS A 6 -10.00 -8.03 24.78
C HIS A 6 -10.71 -6.80 24.20
N ASN A 7 -11.06 -5.82 25.03
CA ASN A 7 -11.73 -4.60 24.61
C ASN A 7 -10.91 -3.80 23.57
N ARG A 8 -9.57 -3.77 23.72
CA ARG A 8 -8.69 -3.14 22.74
C ARG A 8 -8.70 -3.91 21.41
N ALA A 9 -8.69 -5.23 21.45
CA ALA A 9 -8.74 -6.04 20.24
C ALA A 9 -10.07 -5.90 19.48
N GLU A 10 -11.18 -5.79 20.21
CA GLU A 10 -12.51 -5.54 19.62
C GLU A 10 -12.56 -4.17 18.96
N LYS A 11 -12.14 -3.10 19.62
CA LYS A 11 -12.07 -1.75 19.06
C LYS A 11 -11.22 -1.71 17.78
N ILE A 12 -10.10 -2.44 17.74
CA ILE A 12 -9.25 -2.52 16.54
C ILE A 12 -9.97 -3.29 15.41
N LYS A 13 -10.73 -4.36 15.73
CA LYS A 13 -11.50 -5.10 14.74
C LYS A 13 -12.62 -4.25 14.15
N GLU A 14 -13.34 -3.50 14.99
CA GLU A 14 -14.40 -2.58 14.56
C GLU A 14 -13.84 -1.46 13.67
N ALA A 15 -12.76 -0.82 14.08
CA ALA A 15 -12.10 0.20 13.29
C ALA A 15 -11.58 -0.33 11.92
N LYS A 16 -11.22 -1.61 11.82
CA LYS A 16 -10.83 -2.22 10.53
C LYS A 16 -12.02 -2.48 9.62
N LYS A 17 -13.22 -2.73 10.15
CA LYS A 17 -14.41 -2.94 9.33
C LYS A 17 -14.79 -1.68 8.53
N THR A 18 -14.57 -0.50 9.10
CA THR A 18 -14.88 0.80 8.47
C THR A 18 -13.80 1.29 7.51
N LYS A 19 -12.59 0.73 7.57
CA LYS A 19 -11.49 1.15 6.69
C LYS A 19 -11.53 0.41 5.35
N TYR A 20 -11.24 1.14 4.28
CA TYR A 20 -11.07 0.61 2.92
C TYR A 20 -9.60 0.55 2.60
N TYR A 21 -9.03 -0.64 2.56
CA TYR A 21 -7.59 -0.82 2.37
C TYR A 21 -7.26 -2.04 1.53
N ALA A 22 -6.08 -2.00 0.91
CA ALA A 22 -5.46 -3.16 0.30
C ALA A 22 -4.00 -3.28 0.74
N VAL A 23 -3.49 -4.50 0.80
CA VAL A 23 -2.12 -4.81 1.26
C VAL A 23 -1.42 -5.69 0.25
N LEU A 24 -0.28 -5.23 -0.24
CA LEU A 24 0.64 -6.02 -1.06
C LEU A 24 1.78 -6.53 -0.16
N LYS A 25 1.87 -7.84 0.03
CA LYS A 25 2.90 -8.47 0.86
C LYS A 25 4.06 -9.00 0.01
N ASN A 26 5.27 -8.95 0.57
CA ASN A 26 6.49 -9.52 -0.01
C ASN A 26 6.79 -9.06 -1.46
N CYS A 27 6.53 -7.80 -1.76
CA CYS A 27 6.86 -7.22 -3.06
C CYS A 27 8.40 -7.20 -3.25
N PRO A 28 8.94 -7.81 -4.33
CA PRO A 28 10.39 -7.94 -4.53
C PRO A 28 11.05 -6.65 -5.03
N THR A 29 10.59 -5.51 -4.59
CA THR A 29 11.15 -4.18 -4.88
C THR A 29 11.72 -3.57 -3.62
N SER A 30 12.79 -2.80 -3.72
CA SER A 30 13.36 -2.12 -2.56
C SER A 30 12.35 -1.13 -1.95
N PRO A 31 12.19 -1.07 -0.61
CA PRO A 31 11.30 -0.11 0.06
C PRO A 31 11.57 1.34 -0.34
N ARG A 32 12.85 1.69 -0.51
CA ARG A 32 13.27 3.04 -0.92
C ARG A 32 12.70 3.42 -2.29
N LYS A 33 12.74 2.51 -3.27
CA LYS A 33 12.19 2.74 -4.61
C LYS A 33 10.66 2.82 -4.58
N MET A 34 10.02 1.99 -3.75
CA MET A 34 8.57 2.00 -3.62
C MET A 34 8.06 3.27 -2.94
N ARG A 35 8.78 3.81 -1.94
CA ARG A 35 8.40 5.06 -1.26
C ARG A 35 8.37 6.26 -2.20
N LEU A 36 9.28 6.36 -3.16
CA LEU A 36 9.25 7.43 -4.16
C LEU A 36 7.94 7.47 -4.94
N VAL A 37 7.38 6.30 -5.27
CA VAL A 37 6.09 6.21 -5.98
C VAL A 37 4.92 6.45 -5.01
N ALA A 38 5.02 5.94 -3.78
CA ALA A 38 4.01 6.15 -2.75
C ALA A 38 3.81 7.64 -2.43
N ASP A 39 4.90 8.42 -2.39
CA ASP A 39 4.85 9.85 -2.10
C ASP A 39 4.17 10.65 -3.23
N LEU A 40 4.24 10.18 -4.49
CA LEU A 40 3.57 10.82 -5.63
C LEU A 40 2.04 10.71 -5.57
N ILE A 41 1.51 9.66 -4.95
CA ILE A 41 0.07 9.37 -4.95
C ILE A 41 -0.63 9.71 -3.63
N ARG A 42 0.13 9.91 -2.56
CA ARG A 42 -0.44 10.20 -1.23
C ARG A 42 -1.23 11.52 -1.26
N GLY A 43 -2.45 11.49 -0.74
CA GLY A 43 -3.35 12.65 -0.69
C GLY A 43 -4.04 13.00 -2.01
N ASN A 44 -3.74 12.31 -3.10
CA ASN A 44 -4.36 12.56 -4.41
C ASN A 44 -5.70 11.83 -4.54
N GLU A 45 -6.57 12.36 -5.39
CA GLU A 45 -7.76 11.65 -5.84
C GLU A 45 -7.38 10.36 -6.58
N VAL A 46 -8.20 9.33 -6.42
CA VAL A 46 -7.92 8.00 -6.96
C VAL A 46 -7.76 8.02 -8.48
N LYS A 47 -8.60 8.78 -9.22
CA LYS A 47 -8.49 8.92 -10.69
C LYS A 47 -7.12 9.47 -11.07
N ARG A 48 -6.75 10.62 -10.48
CA ARG A 48 -5.45 11.26 -10.73
C ARG A 48 -4.26 10.37 -10.33
N ALA A 49 -4.38 9.65 -9.23
CA ALA A 49 -3.35 8.72 -8.78
C ALA A 49 -3.13 7.58 -9.77
N LEU A 50 -4.21 7.01 -10.34
CA LEU A 50 -4.12 5.99 -11.38
C LEU A 50 -3.44 6.51 -12.65
N ASP A 51 -3.76 7.73 -13.08
CA ASP A 51 -3.13 8.35 -14.25
C ASP A 51 -1.62 8.54 -14.02
N VAL A 52 -1.24 9.10 -12.86
CA VAL A 52 0.17 9.28 -12.48
C VAL A 52 0.92 7.93 -12.47
N LEU A 53 0.31 6.87 -11.94
CA LEU A 53 0.92 5.55 -11.88
C LEU A 53 1.06 4.91 -13.26
N LYS A 54 0.06 5.04 -14.12
CA LYS A 54 0.02 4.47 -15.47
C LYS A 54 1.09 5.08 -16.38
N PHE A 55 1.28 6.39 -16.31
CA PHE A 55 2.27 7.09 -17.16
C PHE A 55 3.67 7.17 -16.55
N SER A 56 3.87 6.66 -15.34
CA SER A 56 5.18 6.62 -14.71
C SER A 56 6.06 5.48 -15.27
N PRO A 57 7.31 5.75 -15.69
CA PRO A 57 8.22 4.73 -16.24
C PRO A 57 8.79 3.78 -15.18
N LYS A 58 8.46 3.96 -13.91
CA LYS A 58 9.01 3.17 -12.81
C LYS A 58 8.29 1.83 -12.67
N GLU A 59 9.02 0.71 -12.58
CA GLU A 59 8.43 -0.63 -12.35
C GLU A 59 7.55 -0.69 -11.09
N ALA A 60 7.93 0.05 -10.03
CA ALA A 60 7.16 0.14 -8.80
C ALA A 60 5.74 0.70 -9.02
N SER A 61 5.53 1.55 -10.04
CA SER A 61 4.23 2.12 -10.37
C SER A 61 3.23 1.08 -10.84
N ASN A 62 3.64 0.12 -11.67
CA ASN A 62 2.78 -0.96 -12.16
C ASN A 62 2.25 -1.82 -11.01
N ARG A 63 3.05 -2.04 -9.98
CA ARG A 63 2.64 -2.80 -8.78
C ARG A 63 1.70 -2.00 -7.90
N MET A 64 1.99 -0.71 -7.77
CA MET A 64 1.16 0.21 -6.98
C MET A 64 -0.21 0.43 -7.62
N GLU A 65 -0.27 0.55 -8.96
CA GLU A 65 -1.53 0.65 -9.72
C GLU A 65 -2.45 -0.53 -9.43
N LYS A 66 -1.95 -1.75 -9.54
CA LYS A 66 -2.72 -2.97 -9.23
C LYS A 66 -3.22 -2.99 -7.78
N LEU A 67 -2.40 -2.50 -6.84
CA LEU A 67 -2.78 -2.41 -5.43
C LEU A 67 -3.90 -1.39 -5.21
N VAL A 68 -3.84 -0.23 -5.86
CA VAL A 68 -4.88 0.80 -5.80
C VAL A 68 -6.18 0.28 -6.41
N LEU A 69 -6.14 -0.40 -7.56
CA LEU A 69 -7.31 -1.05 -8.17
C LEU A 69 -7.95 -2.09 -7.22
N SER A 70 -7.14 -2.88 -6.53
CA SER A 70 -7.61 -3.82 -5.51
C SER A 70 -8.28 -3.09 -4.33
N ALA A 71 -7.74 -1.95 -3.90
CA ALA A 71 -8.34 -1.14 -2.84
C ALA A 71 -9.70 -0.56 -3.26
N ILE A 72 -9.83 -0.13 -4.52
CA ILE A 72 -11.10 0.33 -5.11
C ILE A 72 -12.14 -0.78 -5.12
N SER A 73 -11.76 -1.98 -5.57
CA SER A 73 -12.66 -3.14 -5.57
C SER A 73 -13.13 -3.50 -4.16
N ASN A 74 -12.24 -3.44 -3.18
CA ASN A 74 -12.60 -3.65 -1.77
C ASN A 74 -13.57 -2.59 -1.25
N TRP A 75 -13.43 -1.34 -1.72
CA TRP A 75 -14.37 -0.27 -1.39
C TRP A 75 -15.73 -0.51 -2.03
N GLN A 76 -15.78 -0.88 -3.31
CA GLN A 76 -17.02 -1.17 -4.04
C GLN A 76 -17.83 -2.29 -3.40
N ILE A 77 -17.17 -3.38 -2.98
CA ILE A 77 -17.82 -4.51 -2.28
C ILE A 77 -18.48 -4.06 -0.96
N LYS A 78 -17.89 -3.09 -0.26
CA LYS A 78 -18.46 -2.59 1.01
C LYS A 78 -19.52 -1.52 0.83
N ASN A 79 -19.56 -0.86 -0.32
CA ASN A 79 -20.48 0.23 -0.64
C ASN A 79 -21.25 -0.11 -1.92
N GLU A 80 -21.98 -1.21 -1.89
CA GLU A 80 -22.81 -1.66 -3.00
C GLU A 80 -23.84 -0.57 -3.37
N GLY A 81 -23.88 -0.20 -4.65
CA GLY A 81 -24.80 0.80 -5.19
C GLY A 81 -24.28 2.23 -5.28
N VAL A 82 -23.14 2.55 -4.69
CA VAL A 82 -22.52 3.89 -4.80
C VAL A 82 -21.51 3.92 -5.95
N ARG A 83 -21.65 4.87 -6.89
CA ARG A 83 -20.70 5.05 -7.98
C ARG A 83 -19.40 5.68 -7.47
N MET A 84 -18.27 5.19 -7.95
CA MET A 84 -16.95 5.70 -7.57
C MET A 84 -16.78 7.20 -7.84
N GLU A 85 -17.49 7.71 -8.87
CA GLU A 85 -17.44 9.12 -9.28
C GLU A 85 -18.14 10.05 -8.28
N GLU A 86 -19.23 9.59 -7.68
CA GLU A 86 -20.00 10.33 -6.68
C GLU A 86 -19.30 10.36 -5.32
N ALA A 87 -18.54 9.32 -5.01
CA ALA A 87 -17.87 9.16 -3.71
C ALA A 87 -16.61 10.01 -3.52
N ASN A 88 -16.09 10.64 -4.59
CA ASN A 88 -14.86 11.45 -4.55
C ASN A 88 -13.74 10.78 -3.73
N LEU A 89 -13.40 9.53 -4.12
CA LEU A 89 -12.38 8.73 -3.42
C LEU A 89 -11.00 9.36 -3.53
N PHE A 90 -10.28 9.40 -2.42
CA PHE A 90 -8.88 9.81 -2.37
C PHE A 90 -8.02 8.84 -1.56
N ILE A 91 -6.73 8.86 -1.82
CA ILE A 91 -5.75 8.05 -1.12
C ILE A 91 -5.35 8.79 0.17
N LYS A 92 -5.89 8.34 1.30
CA LYS A 92 -5.61 8.94 2.60
C LYS A 92 -4.19 8.66 3.05
N GLU A 93 -3.80 7.40 3.07
CA GLU A 93 -2.53 6.95 3.63
C GLU A 93 -1.91 5.87 2.75
N VAL A 94 -0.59 5.93 2.59
CA VAL A 94 0.20 4.88 1.95
C VAL A 94 1.40 4.59 2.84
N PHE A 95 1.52 3.34 3.28
CA PHE A 95 2.64 2.85 4.07
C PHE A 95 3.50 1.89 3.27
N VAL A 96 4.80 2.01 3.39
CA VAL A 96 5.78 1.10 2.78
C VAL A 96 6.73 0.61 3.85
N ASP A 97 6.52 -0.62 4.28
CA ASP A 97 7.29 -1.29 5.31
C ASP A 97 8.35 -2.21 4.72
N SER A 98 9.43 -2.43 5.45
CA SER A 98 10.47 -3.37 5.05
C SER A 98 10.01 -4.81 5.27
N ALA A 99 10.26 -5.65 4.27
CA ALA A 99 10.00 -7.07 4.34
C ALA A 99 11.30 -7.89 4.36
N ARG A 100 11.17 -9.21 4.24
CA ARG A 100 12.29 -10.15 4.24
C ARG A 100 13.29 -9.81 3.14
N GLN A 101 14.59 -9.95 3.46
CA GLN A 101 15.70 -9.72 2.53
C GLN A 101 16.30 -11.06 2.10
N LEU A 102 16.62 -11.18 0.82
CA LEU A 102 17.45 -12.26 0.31
C LEU A 102 18.92 -11.82 0.37
N LYS A 103 19.73 -12.57 1.11
CA LYS A 103 21.16 -12.34 1.22
C LYS A 103 21.89 -13.13 0.13
N ARG A 104 22.79 -12.49 -0.60
CA ARG A 104 23.64 -13.09 -1.61
C ARG A 104 25.08 -12.58 -1.43
N LEU A 105 26.04 -13.29 -1.97
CA LEU A 105 27.45 -12.94 -1.96
C LEU A 105 27.90 -12.64 -3.39
N ARG A 106 28.73 -11.64 -3.54
CA ARG A 106 29.44 -11.33 -4.77
C ARG A 106 30.93 -11.53 -4.50
N PRO A 107 31.63 -12.40 -5.22
CA PRO A 107 33.07 -12.56 -5.09
C PRO A 107 33.79 -11.23 -5.32
N ALA A 108 34.85 -11.00 -4.53
CA ALA A 108 35.74 -9.84 -4.65
C ALA A 108 37.18 -10.31 -4.70
N PRO A 109 38.13 -9.46 -5.16
CA PRO A 109 39.57 -9.79 -5.20
C PRO A 109 40.11 -10.23 -3.82
N GLN A 110 41.16 -10.99 -3.82
CA GLN A 110 41.88 -11.46 -2.62
C GLN A 110 41.02 -12.39 -1.71
N GLY A 111 40.13 -13.21 -2.28
CA GLY A 111 39.32 -14.14 -1.51
C GLY A 111 38.24 -13.49 -0.64
N ARG A 112 37.96 -12.19 -0.82
CA ARG A 112 36.94 -11.47 -0.09
C ARG A 112 35.55 -11.65 -0.77
N ALA A 113 34.48 -11.37 -0.03
CA ALA A 113 33.13 -11.40 -0.56
C ALA A 113 32.34 -10.17 -0.12
N HIS A 114 31.62 -9.55 -1.07
CA HIS A 114 30.69 -8.47 -0.79
C HIS A 114 29.28 -9.00 -0.61
N ARG A 115 28.58 -8.50 0.41
CA ARG A 115 27.19 -8.88 0.68
C ARG A 115 26.22 -8.11 -0.21
N ILE A 116 25.35 -8.81 -0.93
CA ILE A 116 24.23 -8.24 -1.66
C ILE A 116 22.94 -8.53 -0.87
N ARG A 117 22.15 -7.49 -0.62
CA ARG A 117 20.84 -7.59 0.02
C ARG A 117 19.76 -7.25 -0.99
N LYS A 118 19.05 -8.26 -1.50
CA LYS A 118 17.84 -8.05 -2.30
C LYS A 118 16.67 -7.83 -1.34
N ARG A 119 16.23 -6.58 -1.24
CA ARG A 119 15.21 -6.14 -0.28
C ARG A 119 13.81 -6.30 -0.86
N SER A 120 12.86 -6.67 -0.01
CA SER A 120 11.44 -6.68 -0.32
C SER A 120 10.70 -5.70 0.58
N ASN A 121 9.46 -5.40 0.24
CA ASN A 121 8.62 -4.49 0.99
C ASN A 121 7.18 -5.02 1.14
N HIS A 122 6.45 -4.42 2.07
CA HIS A 122 5.01 -4.53 2.20
C HIS A 122 4.42 -3.16 1.96
N VAL A 123 3.37 -3.08 1.16
CA VAL A 123 2.69 -1.81 0.88
C VAL A 123 1.25 -1.92 1.35
N THR A 124 0.80 -0.92 2.09
CA THR A 124 -0.59 -0.76 2.51
C THR A 124 -1.12 0.55 1.98
N VAL A 125 -2.24 0.50 1.27
CA VAL A 125 -2.96 1.68 0.76
C VAL A 125 -4.30 1.76 1.47
N ILE A 126 -4.65 2.93 1.98
CA ILE A 126 -5.92 3.22 2.63
C ILE A 126 -6.64 4.29 1.84
N LEU A 127 -7.87 4.00 1.43
CA LEU A 127 -8.77 4.92 0.75
C LEU A 127 -9.76 5.54 1.74
N GLU A 128 -10.21 6.73 1.44
CA GLU A 128 -11.29 7.43 2.13
C GLU A 128 -12.14 8.18 1.12
N SER A 129 -13.44 8.31 1.37
CA SER A 129 -14.36 9.11 0.55
C SER A 129 -14.47 10.51 1.14
N LYS A 130 -14.50 11.53 0.28
CA LYS A 130 -14.78 12.93 0.67
C LYS A 130 -16.26 13.22 0.80
N GLN A 131 -17.13 12.20 0.85
CA GLN A 131 -18.52 12.48 1.17
C GLN A 131 -18.57 13.17 2.54
N THR A 132 -18.81 14.45 2.49
CA THR A 132 -19.27 15.23 3.64
C THR A 132 -20.54 14.54 4.10
N LEU A 133 -20.51 13.92 5.27
CA LEU A 133 -21.73 13.55 5.97
C LEU A 133 -22.39 14.90 6.30
N GLU A 134 -23.36 15.32 5.47
CA GLU A 134 -24.40 16.27 5.88
C GLU A 134 -25.34 15.58 6.87
#